data_eef42e72df0690154bbc407dc5c9c373
#
_entry.id   eef42e72df0690154bbc407dc5c9c373
#
_cell.length_a   1.000
_cell.length_b   1.000
_cell.length_c   1.000
_cell.angle_alpha   90.00
_cell.angle_beta   90.00
_cell.angle_gamma   90.00
#
_symmetry.space_group_name_H-M   'P 1'
#
loop_
_entity.id
_entity.type
_entity.pdbx_description
1 polymer ?
#
loop_
_entity_poly.entity_id
_entity_poly.type
_entity_poly.pdbx_seq_one_letter_code
_entity_poly.pdbx_strand_id
1 'polypeptide(L)'
;MQEILSAVDAELFGVWFLIGAALVFWMQAGFAMVETGFTRAKNSGNIIMKNLMDFCIGTVMFVLIGFSFLLGEDLLGFIGKPGFDIFTAYKDFNFSSFVFNLVFCATTATIVSGAMAERTKFLSYCVYSAVISALIYPIEAHWIWGGGWLAQLGFHDFAGSCCIHMVGGISALIGAKILGPRIGKFEKDANGKVIKVNAFPGHNIPLGALGVFILWFGWYGRSEERRVGKECRSRW
;
A
#
# COMPACT_ATOMS: atom_id res chain seq x y z
N MET A 1 16.16 -35.59 -8.45
CA MET A 1 15.66 -35.39 -7.08
C MET A 1 15.70 -33.90 -6.68
N GLN A 2 16.86 -33.26 -6.75
CA GLN A 2 16.98 -31.82 -6.43
C GLN A 2 16.15 -30.91 -7.36
N GLU A 3 16.11 -31.17 -8.65
CA GLU A 3 15.30 -30.42 -9.63
C GLU A 3 13.78 -30.55 -9.35
N ILE A 4 13.32 -31.74 -8.99
CA ILE A 4 11.92 -31.96 -8.63
C ILE A 4 11.58 -31.21 -7.34
N LEU A 5 12.46 -31.24 -6.34
CA LEU A 5 12.25 -30.50 -5.09
C LEU A 5 12.23 -28.99 -5.32
N SER A 6 13.13 -28.45 -6.15
CA SER A 6 13.13 -27.03 -6.46
C SER A 6 11.89 -26.59 -7.26
N ALA A 7 11.39 -27.42 -8.16
CA ALA A 7 10.15 -27.14 -8.90
C ALA A 7 8.93 -27.15 -7.96
N VAL A 8 8.83 -28.14 -7.08
CA VAL A 8 7.74 -28.21 -6.07
C VAL A 8 7.80 -27.03 -5.12
N ASP A 9 8.99 -26.64 -4.66
CA ASP A 9 9.16 -25.46 -3.83
C ASP A 9 8.70 -24.17 -4.55
N ALA A 10 9.05 -24.00 -5.83
CA ALA A 10 8.63 -22.84 -6.61
C ALA A 10 7.12 -22.76 -6.80
N GLU A 11 6.46 -23.88 -7.07
CA GLU A 11 5.00 -23.95 -7.18
C GLU A 11 4.32 -23.66 -5.83
N LEU A 12 4.85 -24.23 -4.74
CA LEU A 12 4.35 -23.99 -3.39
C LEU A 12 4.45 -22.50 -3.01
N PHE A 13 5.56 -21.86 -3.35
CA PHE A 13 5.71 -20.42 -3.18
C PHE A 13 4.71 -19.62 -4.02
N GLY A 14 4.47 -20.02 -5.25
CA GLY A 14 3.49 -19.39 -6.13
C GLY A 14 2.07 -19.41 -5.51
N VAL A 15 1.64 -20.58 -5.03
CA VAL A 15 0.34 -20.73 -4.35
C VAL A 15 0.30 -19.89 -3.08
N TRP A 16 1.39 -19.87 -2.32
CA TRP A 16 1.47 -19.12 -1.07
C TRP A 16 1.37 -17.61 -1.29
N PHE A 17 2.05 -17.08 -2.31
CA PHE A 17 1.92 -15.68 -2.70
C PHE A 17 0.49 -15.32 -3.10
N LEU A 18 -0.23 -16.19 -3.81
CA LEU A 18 -1.62 -15.94 -4.18
C LEU A 18 -2.56 -15.94 -2.97
N ILE A 19 -2.37 -16.84 -2.02
CA ILE A 19 -3.12 -16.84 -0.75
C ILE A 19 -2.82 -15.56 0.04
N GLY A 20 -1.54 -15.20 0.18
CA GLY A 20 -1.11 -13.96 0.82
C GLY A 20 -1.70 -12.72 0.14
N ALA A 21 -1.67 -12.68 -1.18
CA ALA A 21 -2.25 -11.60 -1.97
C ALA A 21 -3.77 -11.49 -1.76
N ALA A 22 -4.50 -12.60 -1.72
CA ALA A 22 -5.94 -12.60 -1.45
C ALA A 22 -6.25 -12.03 -0.06
N LEU A 23 -5.49 -12.42 0.97
CA LEU A 23 -5.64 -11.90 2.32
C LEU A 23 -5.32 -10.40 2.40
N VAL A 24 -4.24 -9.95 1.76
CA VAL A 24 -3.89 -8.52 1.71
C VAL A 24 -4.88 -7.71 0.88
N PHE A 25 -5.40 -8.29 -0.23
CA PHE A 25 -6.48 -7.65 -0.98
C PHE A 25 -7.72 -7.42 -0.12
N TRP A 26 -8.07 -8.39 0.74
CA TRP A 26 -9.18 -8.26 1.68
C TRP A 26 -9.01 -7.10 2.66
N MET A 27 -7.78 -6.68 2.96
CA MET A 27 -7.50 -5.51 3.77
C MET A 27 -8.05 -4.21 3.14
N GLN A 28 -8.24 -4.13 1.83
CA GLN A 28 -8.85 -2.95 1.19
C GLN A 28 -10.28 -2.71 1.71
N ALA A 29 -11.05 -3.79 1.89
CA ALA A 29 -12.37 -3.69 2.52
C ALA A 29 -12.26 -3.24 3.99
N GLY A 30 -11.27 -3.75 4.71
CA GLY A 30 -11.00 -3.34 6.09
C GLY A 30 -10.69 -1.85 6.21
N PHE A 31 -9.80 -1.32 5.37
CA PHE A 31 -9.50 0.12 5.31
C PHE A 31 -10.74 0.95 5.00
N ALA A 32 -11.51 0.56 3.99
CA ALA A 32 -12.75 1.25 3.63
C ALA A 32 -13.74 1.32 4.81
N MET A 33 -13.86 0.24 5.58
CA MET A 33 -14.74 0.19 6.77
C MET A 33 -14.21 1.03 7.92
N VAL A 34 -12.91 0.98 8.23
CA VAL A 34 -12.27 1.80 9.27
C VAL A 34 -12.45 3.27 8.95
N GLU A 35 -12.05 3.69 7.76
CA GLU A 35 -12.15 5.10 7.36
C GLU A 35 -13.59 5.58 7.32
N THR A 36 -14.52 4.77 6.82
CA THR A 36 -15.95 5.11 6.78
C THR A 36 -16.49 5.26 8.20
N GLY A 37 -16.20 4.33 9.09
CA GLY A 37 -16.68 4.35 10.47
C GLY A 37 -16.19 5.55 11.27
N PHE A 38 -14.95 5.98 11.06
CA PHE A 38 -14.32 7.11 11.77
C PHE A 38 -14.51 8.47 11.11
N THR A 39 -15.22 8.55 10.00
CA THR A 39 -15.59 9.81 9.34
C THR A 39 -17.07 10.11 9.48
N ARG A 40 -17.52 11.30 9.03
CA ARG A 40 -18.93 11.68 9.08
C ARG A 40 -19.76 10.95 8.03
N ALA A 41 -20.97 10.55 8.37
CA ALA A 41 -21.89 9.78 7.51
C ALA A 41 -22.03 10.34 6.08
N LYS A 42 -22.09 11.67 5.93
CA LYS A 42 -22.22 12.32 4.63
C LYS A 42 -21.07 12.05 3.66
N ASN A 43 -19.92 11.57 4.15
CA ASN A 43 -18.74 11.30 3.36
C ASN A 43 -18.54 9.80 3.08
N SER A 44 -19.37 8.91 3.62
CA SER A 44 -19.23 7.45 3.53
C SER A 44 -19.07 6.96 2.09
N GLY A 45 -19.95 7.39 1.18
CA GLY A 45 -19.88 7.01 -0.23
C GLY A 45 -18.58 7.46 -0.91
N ASN A 46 -18.13 8.68 -0.63
CA ASN A 46 -16.87 9.20 -1.18
C ASN A 46 -15.66 8.44 -0.63
N ILE A 47 -15.68 8.03 0.63
CA ILE A 47 -14.59 7.26 1.26
C ILE A 47 -14.49 5.86 0.68
N ILE A 48 -15.62 5.15 0.57
CA ILE A 48 -15.64 3.82 -0.05
C ILE A 48 -15.18 3.89 -1.50
N MET A 49 -15.65 4.89 -2.26
CA MET A 49 -15.23 5.08 -3.65
C MET A 49 -13.73 5.37 -3.77
N LYS A 50 -13.16 6.16 -2.88
CA LYS A 50 -11.70 6.41 -2.87
C LYS A 50 -10.91 5.13 -2.66
N ASN A 51 -11.26 4.31 -1.68
CA ASN A 51 -10.59 3.05 -1.41
C ASN A 51 -10.71 2.07 -2.59
N LEU A 52 -11.87 2.02 -3.26
CA LEU A 52 -12.03 1.25 -4.48
C LEU A 52 -11.11 1.76 -5.61
N MET A 53 -11.06 3.08 -5.79
CA MET A 53 -10.23 3.70 -6.83
C MET A 53 -8.73 3.55 -6.57
N ASP A 54 -8.28 3.46 -5.33
CA ASP A 54 -6.89 3.13 -5.02
C ASP A 54 -6.48 1.80 -5.63
N PHE A 55 -7.32 0.79 -5.46
CA PHE A 55 -7.05 -0.51 -6.05
C PHE A 55 -7.14 -0.48 -7.59
N CYS A 56 -8.17 0.15 -8.16
CA CYS A 56 -8.34 0.21 -9.61
C CYS A 56 -7.22 1.00 -10.29
N ILE A 57 -6.92 2.20 -9.81
CA ILE A 57 -5.87 3.06 -10.36
C ILE A 57 -4.50 2.44 -10.09
N GLY A 58 -4.29 1.96 -8.86
CA GLY A 58 -3.06 1.28 -8.47
C GLY A 58 -2.76 0.09 -9.38
N THR A 59 -3.76 -0.74 -9.68
CA THR A 59 -3.61 -1.87 -10.61
C THR A 59 -3.15 -1.42 -11.98
N VAL A 60 -3.82 -0.44 -12.59
CA VAL A 60 -3.47 0.05 -13.93
C VAL A 60 -2.05 0.64 -13.94
N MET A 61 -1.74 1.50 -12.99
CA MET A 61 -0.43 2.17 -12.93
C MET A 61 0.70 1.19 -12.61
N PHE A 62 0.44 0.21 -11.76
CA PHE A 62 1.42 -0.80 -11.41
C PHE A 62 1.69 -1.79 -12.55
N VAL A 63 0.65 -2.19 -13.31
CA VAL A 63 0.79 -3.00 -14.53
C VAL A 63 1.61 -2.28 -15.59
N LEU A 64 1.34 -1.00 -15.82
CA LEU A 64 1.97 -0.24 -16.89
C LEU A 64 3.43 0.14 -16.60
N ILE A 65 3.73 0.49 -15.35
CA ILE A 65 5.01 1.11 -14.99
C ILE A 65 5.57 0.54 -13.69
N GLY A 66 4.75 0.46 -12.63
CA GLY A 66 5.21 0.24 -11.27
C GLY A 66 5.95 -1.07 -11.07
N PHE A 67 5.48 -2.16 -11.65
CA PHE A 67 6.09 -3.47 -11.44
C PHE A 67 7.53 -3.55 -12.00
N SER A 68 7.75 -2.98 -13.18
CA SER A 68 9.09 -2.95 -13.77
C SER A 68 10.05 -2.05 -12.98
N PHE A 69 9.55 -0.94 -12.44
CA PHE A 69 10.35 -0.07 -11.57
C PHE A 69 10.72 -0.73 -10.24
N LEU A 70 9.85 -1.61 -9.73
CA LEU A 70 10.08 -2.33 -8.49
C LEU A 70 11.03 -3.52 -8.67
N LEU A 71 10.75 -4.42 -9.61
CA LEU A 71 11.43 -5.73 -9.75
C LEU A 71 12.20 -5.88 -11.06
N GLY A 72 12.27 -4.84 -11.89
CA GLY A 72 13.14 -4.84 -13.08
C GLY A 72 14.62 -4.90 -12.72
N GLU A 73 15.47 -5.17 -13.72
CA GLU A 73 16.93 -5.13 -13.61
C GLU A 73 17.38 -3.80 -12.97
N ASP A 74 18.24 -3.89 -11.95
CA ASP A 74 18.67 -2.72 -11.21
C ASP A 74 19.44 -1.71 -12.07
N LEU A 75 19.02 -0.45 -12.02
CA LEU A 75 19.72 0.69 -12.62
C LEU A 75 20.31 1.57 -11.51
N LEU A 76 21.61 1.44 -11.33
CA LEU A 76 22.42 2.28 -10.42
C LEU A 76 21.99 2.21 -8.94
N GLY A 77 21.31 1.17 -8.53
CA GLY A 77 20.79 1.01 -7.17
C GLY A 77 19.51 1.80 -6.85
N PHE A 78 18.95 2.53 -7.83
CA PHE A 78 17.86 3.47 -7.56
C PHE A 78 16.51 3.07 -8.13
N ILE A 79 16.45 2.37 -9.26
CA ILE A 79 15.21 2.05 -9.94
C ILE A 79 15.39 0.81 -10.79
N GLY A 80 14.35 -0.02 -10.90
CA GLY A 80 14.31 -1.10 -11.86
C GLY A 80 14.18 -0.58 -13.29
N LYS A 81 14.83 -1.26 -14.23
CA LYS A 81 14.76 -0.92 -15.64
C LYS A 81 13.32 -0.97 -16.14
N PRO A 82 12.84 0.08 -16.79
CA PRO A 82 11.52 0.07 -17.41
C PRO A 82 11.38 -1.08 -18.39
N GLY A 83 10.32 -1.85 -18.28
CA GLY A 83 10.02 -2.99 -19.16
C GLY A 83 8.53 -3.26 -19.21
N PHE A 84 8.13 -4.04 -20.20
CA PHE A 84 6.75 -4.47 -20.41
C PHE A 84 6.64 -6.00 -20.40
N ASP A 85 7.43 -6.67 -19.56
CA ASP A 85 7.55 -8.14 -19.53
C ASP A 85 6.22 -8.84 -19.28
N ILE A 86 5.31 -8.21 -18.54
CA ILE A 86 3.94 -8.70 -18.38
C ILE A 86 3.21 -8.89 -19.71
N PHE A 87 3.58 -8.13 -20.75
CA PHE A 87 2.97 -8.19 -22.08
C PHE A 87 3.84 -8.93 -23.09
N THR A 88 5.16 -8.89 -22.94
CA THR A 88 6.14 -9.42 -23.92
C THR A 88 6.66 -10.81 -23.57
N ALA A 89 6.76 -11.14 -22.29
CA ALA A 89 7.26 -12.42 -21.76
C ALA A 89 6.18 -13.20 -20.99
N TYR A 90 4.94 -13.16 -21.44
CA TYR A 90 3.78 -13.69 -20.75
C TYR A 90 3.92 -15.12 -20.24
N LYS A 91 4.59 -16.01 -20.99
CA LYS A 91 4.72 -17.43 -20.62
C LYS A 91 5.64 -17.64 -19.41
N ASP A 92 6.65 -16.79 -19.26
CA ASP A 92 7.69 -16.90 -18.22
C ASP A 92 7.47 -15.87 -17.10
N PHE A 93 6.40 -15.08 -17.19
CA PHE A 93 6.09 -14.01 -16.24
C PHE A 93 5.57 -14.58 -14.92
N ASN A 94 6.18 -14.16 -13.81
CA ASN A 94 5.77 -14.59 -12.47
C ASN A 94 4.54 -13.81 -11.97
N PHE A 95 3.34 -14.27 -12.37
CA PHE A 95 2.07 -13.64 -11.98
C PHE A 95 1.79 -13.68 -10.48
N SER A 96 2.24 -14.70 -9.75
CA SER A 96 2.03 -14.77 -8.30
C SER A 96 2.80 -13.69 -7.57
N SER A 97 4.06 -13.46 -7.93
CA SER A 97 4.86 -12.35 -7.43
C SER A 97 4.28 -10.99 -7.83
N PHE A 98 3.81 -10.87 -9.07
CA PHE A 98 3.17 -9.63 -9.54
C PHE A 98 1.93 -9.27 -8.70
N VAL A 99 0.98 -10.20 -8.53
CA VAL A 99 -0.26 -9.96 -7.78
C VAL A 99 0.04 -9.66 -6.31
N PHE A 100 1.02 -10.35 -5.73
CA PHE A 100 1.45 -10.11 -4.35
C PHE A 100 1.99 -8.68 -4.16
N ASN A 101 2.87 -8.21 -5.04
CA ASN A 101 3.38 -6.84 -4.97
C ASN A 101 2.34 -5.78 -5.33
N LEU A 102 1.39 -6.10 -6.21
CA LEU A 102 0.27 -5.22 -6.57
C LEU A 102 -0.59 -4.85 -5.35
N VAL A 103 -0.95 -5.83 -4.52
CA VAL A 103 -1.80 -5.56 -3.35
C VAL A 103 -1.08 -4.72 -2.30
N PHE A 104 0.24 -4.78 -2.22
CA PHE A 104 1.05 -3.90 -1.37
C PHE A 104 1.15 -2.48 -1.93
N CYS A 105 1.27 -2.35 -3.25
CA CYS A 105 1.19 -1.06 -3.93
C CYS A 105 -0.12 -0.32 -3.59
N ALA A 106 -1.25 -0.99 -3.77
CA ALA A 106 -2.56 -0.46 -3.42
C ALA A 106 -2.66 -0.10 -1.94
N THR A 107 -2.11 -0.93 -1.04
CA THR A 107 -2.10 -0.67 0.39
C THR A 107 -1.34 0.61 0.73
N THR A 108 -0.20 0.87 0.09
CA THR A 108 0.58 2.10 0.30
C THR A 108 -0.23 3.36 -0.04
N ALA A 109 -0.95 3.36 -1.16
CA ALA A 109 -1.84 4.46 -1.53
C ALA A 109 -2.98 4.63 -0.53
N THR A 110 -3.58 3.51 -0.06
CA THR A 110 -4.68 3.51 0.89
C THR A 110 -4.27 4.04 2.28
N ILE A 111 -3.05 3.81 2.74
CA ILE A 111 -2.55 4.38 4.01
C ILE A 111 -2.67 5.90 4.02
N VAL A 112 -2.45 6.56 2.89
CA VAL A 112 -2.58 8.03 2.77
C VAL A 112 -4.04 8.48 2.83
N SER A 113 -4.98 7.63 2.42
CA SER A 113 -6.41 7.94 2.29
C SER A 113 -7.01 8.50 3.58
N GLY A 114 -6.71 7.91 4.72
CA GLY A 114 -7.22 8.37 6.02
C GLY A 114 -6.81 9.79 6.36
N ALA A 115 -5.56 10.17 6.05
CA ALA A 115 -5.08 11.54 6.24
C ALA A 115 -5.74 12.55 5.30
N MET A 116 -6.15 12.12 4.13
CA MET A 116 -6.84 12.95 3.12
C MET A 116 -8.36 13.00 3.33
N ALA A 117 -8.89 12.14 4.19
CA ALA A 117 -10.32 12.01 4.42
C ALA A 117 -10.98 13.35 4.80
N GLU A 118 -12.11 13.68 4.14
CA GLU A 118 -12.91 14.88 4.34
C GLU A 118 -12.23 16.23 4.01
N ARG A 119 -11.09 16.25 3.34
CA ARG A 119 -10.36 17.48 2.98
C ARG A 119 -9.80 17.53 1.57
N THR A 120 -9.92 16.44 0.80
CA THR A 120 -9.39 16.35 -0.57
C THR A 120 -10.52 16.20 -1.57
N LYS A 121 -10.39 16.86 -2.73
CA LYS A 121 -11.26 16.62 -3.88
C LYS A 121 -10.99 15.23 -4.45
N PHE A 122 -12.03 14.55 -4.92
CA PHE A 122 -11.94 13.18 -5.44
C PHE A 122 -10.91 13.05 -6.58
N LEU A 123 -10.93 13.96 -7.56
CA LEU A 123 -9.98 13.92 -8.68
C LEU A 123 -8.53 14.08 -8.21
N SER A 124 -8.26 15.00 -7.28
CA SER A 124 -6.91 15.18 -6.73
C SER A 124 -6.45 13.94 -5.98
N TYR A 125 -7.38 13.24 -5.36
CA TYR A 125 -7.13 11.95 -4.73
C TYR A 125 -6.69 10.89 -5.76
N CYS A 126 -7.42 10.75 -6.86
CA CYS A 126 -7.07 9.81 -7.95
C CYS A 126 -5.68 10.10 -8.53
N VAL A 127 -5.34 11.39 -8.70
CA VAL A 127 -4.03 11.78 -9.23
C VAL A 127 -2.89 11.36 -8.28
N TYR A 128 -3.01 11.63 -6.98
CA TYR A 128 -1.94 11.24 -6.07
C TYR A 128 -1.83 9.71 -5.94
N SER A 129 -2.94 8.99 -5.94
CA SER A 129 -2.95 7.53 -5.93
C SER A 129 -2.20 6.96 -7.15
N ALA A 130 -2.44 7.53 -8.33
CA ALA A 130 -1.70 7.18 -9.53
C ALA A 130 -0.19 7.42 -9.39
N VAL A 131 0.22 8.58 -8.86
CA VAL A 131 1.63 8.92 -8.66
C VAL A 131 2.30 8.01 -7.64
N ILE A 132 1.63 7.71 -6.52
CA ILE A 132 2.15 6.79 -5.52
C ILE A 132 2.36 5.41 -6.15
N SER A 133 1.39 4.90 -6.88
CA SER A 133 1.41 3.56 -7.44
C SER A 133 2.36 3.39 -8.62
N ALA A 134 2.56 4.45 -9.42
CA ALA A 134 3.45 4.41 -10.58
C ALA A 134 4.92 4.67 -10.24
N LEU A 135 5.18 5.56 -9.27
CA LEU A 135 6.52 6.12 -9.05
C LEU A 135 7.00 5.96 -7.61
N ILE A 136 6.28 6.54 -6.63
CA ILE A 136 6.81 6.69 -5.26
C ILE A 136 7.05 5.33 -4.63
N TYR A 137 6.01 4.49 -4.55
CA TYR A 137 6.12 3.16 -3.97
C TYR A 137 7.08 2.24 -4.76
N PRO A 138 6.97 2.11 -6.10
CA PRO A 138 7.85 1.20 -6.84
C PRO A 138 9.33 1.57 -6.74
N ILE A 139 9.67 2.84 -6.81
CA ILE A 139 11.08 3.30 -6.73
C ILE A 139 11.65 3.02 -5.35
N GLU A 140 10.94 3.39 -4.30
CA GLU A 140 11.40 3.18 -2.93
C GLU A 140 11.46 1.69 -2.57
N ALA A 141 10.44 0.93 -2.95
CA ALA A 141 10.43 -0.50 -2.72
C ALA A 141 11.53 -1.24 -3.52
N HIS A 142 11.95 -0.71 -4.69
CA HIS A 142 13.12 -1.21 -5.41
C HIS A 142 14.40 -1.10 -4.59
N TRP A 143 14.57 -0.01 -3.83
CA TRP A 143 15.77 0.15 -2.97
C TRP A 143 15.94 -0.98 -1.97
N ILE A 144 14.84 -1.63 -1.58
CA ILE A 144 14.81 -2.63 -0.51
C ILE A 144 14.54 -4.03 -1.05
N TRP A 145 13.51 -4.20 -1.87
CA TRP A 145 13.06 -5.50 -2.38
C TRP A 145 13.53 -5.79 -3.81
N GLY A 146 13.80 -4.75 -4.59
CA GLY A 146 14.28 -4.87 -5.98
C GLY A 146 15.79 -5.01 -6.14
N GLY A 147 16.54 -5.13 -5.04
CA GLY A 147 18.01 -5.23 -5.08
C GLY A 147 18.75 -3.89 -5.16
N GLY A 148 18.06 -2.78 -4.91
CA GLY A 148 18.64 -1.44 -4.93
C GLY A 148 19.61 -1.16 -3.78
N TRP A 149 20.00 0.09 -3.61
CA TRP A 149 21.11 0.51 -2.76
C TRP A 149 20.94 0.16 -1.26
N LEU A 150 19.72 0.17 -0.73
CA LEU A 150 19.48 -0.23 0.67
C LEU A 150 19.67 -1.74 0.86
N ALA A 151 19.18 -2.55 -0.08
CA ALA A 151 19.41 -4.00 -0.06
C ALA A 151 20.90 -4.33 -0.16
N GLN A 152 21.64 -3.62 -1.02
CA GLN A 152 23.09 -3.77 -1.17
C GLN A 152 23.86 -3.41 0.11
N LEU A 153 23.33 -2.48 0.93
CA LEU A 153 23.87 -2.17 2.25
C LEU A 153 23.46 -3.18 3.35
N GLY A 154 22.66 -4.20 3.00
CA GLY A 154 22.18 -5.20 3.95
C GLY A 154 20.94 -4.79 4.74
N PHE A 155 20.26 -3.71 4.34
CA PHE A 155 18.97 -3.35 4.94
C PHE A 155 17.90 -4.38 4.59
N HIS A 156 17.14 -4.80 5.58
CA HIS A 156 16.10 -5.79 5.40
C HIS A 156 14.77 -5.29 5.93
N ASP A 157 13.78 -5.20 5.07
CA ASP A 157 12.37 -4.96 5.43
C ASP A 157 11.57 -6.22 5.12
N PHE A 158 11.18 -6.93 6.17
CA PHE A 158 10.55 -8.23 6.05
C PHE A 158 9.10 -8.16 5.55
N ALA A 159 8.30 -7.23 6.11
CA ALA A 159 6.86 -7.18 5.89
C ALA A 159 6.36 -5.81 5.39
N GLY A 160 7.24 -4.96 4.89
CA GLY A 160 6.90 -3.65 4.33
C GLY A 160 6.67 -2.55 5.37
N SER A 161 7.31 -2.62 6.52
CA SER A 161 7.25 -1.52 7.50
C SER A 161 7.84 -0.24 6.92
N CYS A 162 8.92 -0.35 6.16
CA CYS A 162 9.54 0.75 5.42
C CYS A 162 8.86 0.95 4.07
N CYS A 163 8.88 -0.07 3.20
CA CYS A 163 8.36 0.02 1.83
C CYS A 163 6.90 0.47 1.73
N ILE A 164 6.06 0.13 2.70
CA ILE A 164 4.63 0.38 2.64
C ILE A 164 4.22 1.45 3.65
N HIS A 165 4.48 1.18 4.95
CA HIS A 165 3.90 2.00 6.01
C HIS A 165 4.64 3.32 6.22
N MET A 166 5.97 3.33 6.15
CA MET A 166 6.74 4.57 6.26
C MET A 166 6.49 5.47 5.05
N VAL A 167 6.51 4.91 3.84
CA VAL A 167 6.24 5.68 2.60
C VAL A 167 4.82 6.25 2.61
N GLY A 168 3.82 5.41 2.91
CA GLY A 168 2.43 5.86 3.07
C GLY A 168 2.29 6.91 4.18
N GLY A 169 2.95 6.71 5.32
CA GLY A 169 2.92 7.63 6.47
C GLY A 169 3.57 8.99 6.17
N ILE A 170 4.72 9.02 5.51
CA ILE A 170 5.39 10.27 5.10
C ILE A 170 4.54 11.01 4.06
N SER A 171 4.01 10.30 3.08
CA SER A 171 3.10 10.87 2.07
C SER A 171 1.85 11.45 2.72
N ALA A 172 1.27 10.76 3.72
CA ALA A 172 0.15 11.22 4.52
C ALA A 172 0.47 12.48 5.32
N LEU A 173 1.65 12.54 5.94
CA LEU A 173 2.11 13.70 6.71
C LEU A 173 2.25 14.94 5.81
N ILE A 174 2.91 14.79 4.66
CA ILE A 174 3.10 15.87 3.69
C ILE A 174 1.73 16.35 3.17
N GLY A 175 0.88 15.44 2.74
CA GLY A 175 -0.44 15.76 2.24
C GLY A 175 -1.33 16.42 3.31
N ALA A 176 -1.30 15.93 4.55
CA ALA A 176 -2.04 16.55 5.65
C ALA A 176 -1.54 17.98 5.96
N LYS A 177 -0.23 18.21 5.84
CA LYS A 177 0.38 19.54 6.04
C LYS A 177 -0.05 20.53 4.93
N ILE A 178 -0.08 20.06 3.68
CA ILE A 178 -0.47 20.89 2.52
C ILE A 178 -1.96 21.23 2.58
N LEU A 179 -2.82 20.26 2.88
CA LEU A 179 -4.28 20.45 2.93
C LEU A 179 -4.75 21.22 4.15
N GLY A 180 -4.00 21.16 5.23
CA GLY A 180 -4.40 21.77 6.50
C GLY A 180 -5.57 21.03 7.20
N PRO A 181 -6.20 21.67 8.19
CA PRO A 181 -7.31 21.07 8.95
C PRO A 181 -8.58 20.93 8.12
N ARG A 182 -9.47 20.02 8.55
CA ARG A 182 -10.82 19.88 8.00
C ARG A 182 -11.58 21.19 8.14
N ILE A 183 -12.38 21.55 7.14
CA ILE A 183 -13.22 22.75 7.14
C ILE A 183 -14.15 22.73 8.36
N GLY A 184 -14.13 23.81 9.14
CA GLY A 184 -14.90 23.94 10.37
C GLY A 184 -14.28 23.28 11.60
N LYS A 185 -13.03 22.73 11.51
CA LYS A 185 -12.35 22.16 12.69
C LYS A 185 -12.00 23.21 13.71
N PHE A 186 -11.54 24.36 13.26
CA PHE A 186 -11.16 25.50 14.10
C PHE A 186 -12.00 26.73 13.75
N GLU A 187 -12.72 27.27 14.71
CA GLU A 187 -13.34 28.58 14.61
C GLU A 187 -12.33 29.63 15.06
N LYS A 188 -12.14 30.67 14.24
CA LYS A 188 -11.18 31.74 14.49
C LYS A 188 -11.89 33.07 14.62
N ASP A 189 -11.37 33.95 15.46
CA ASP A 189 -11.82 35.34 15.57
C ASP A 189 -11.29 36.16 14.38
N ALA A 190 -11.65 37.46 14.37
CA ALA A 190 -11.21 38.43 13.37
C ALA A 190 -9.66 38.59 13.32
N ASN A 191 -8.96 38.26 14.40
CA ASN A 191 -7.51 38.34 14.54
C ASN A 191 -6.80 37.00 14.17
N GLY A 192 -7.56 35.97 13.70
CA GLY A 192 -7.04 34.68 13.34
C GLY A 192 -6.74 33.73 14.52
N LYS A 193 -7.06 34.13 15.76
CA LYS A 193 -6.87 33.30 16.96
C LYS A 193 -7.99 32.25 17.04
N VAL A 194 -7.61 31.02 17.35
CA VAL A 194 -8.56 29.91 17.53
C VAL A 194 -9.37 30.16 18.82
N ILE A 195 -10.67 30.29 18.67
CA ILE A 195 -11.65 30.50 19.79
C ILE A 195 -12.36 29.19 20.13
N LYS A 196 -12.49 28.27 19.18
CA LYS A 196 -13.17 26.99 19.42
C LYS A 196 -12.64 25.89 18.54
N VAL A 197 -12.56 24.69 19.07
CA VAL A 197 -12.19 23.48 18.36
C VAL A 197 -13.40 22.54 18.31
N ASN A 198 -13.91 22.31 17.10
CA ASN A 198 -15.07 21.45 16.89
C ASN A 198 -14.66 19.97 16.82
N ALA A 199 -15.41 19.09 17.48
CA ALA A 199 -15.26 17.66 17.36
C ALA A 199 -15.85 17.16 16.04
N PHE A 200 -15.19 16.20 15.41
CA PHE A 200 -15.70 15.44 14.26
C PHE A 200 -15.71 13.95 14.61
N PRO A 201 -16.66 13.49 15.42
CA PRO A 201 -16.75 12.08 15.78
C PRO A 201 -17.07 11.23 14.54
N GLY A 202 -16.57 10.00 14.53
CA GLY A 202 -16.97 8.99 13.56
C GLY A 202 -18.48 8.67 13.74
N HIS A 203 -19.13 8.40 12.63
CA HIS A 203 -20.57 8.15 12.66
C HIS A 203 -20.95 6.70 13.01
N ASN A 204 -20.01 5.75 12.83
CA ASN A 204 -20.28 4.33 13.06
C ASN A 204 -19.02 3.63 13.59
N ILE A 205 -18.81 3.73 14.88
CA ILE A 205 -17.66 3.10 15.55
C ILE A 205 -17.69 1.56 15.44
N PRO A 206 -18.85 0.86 15.55
CA PRO A 206 -18.89 -0.58 15.29
C PRO A 206 -18.40 -0.98 13.90
N LEU A 207 -18.73 -0.22 12.84
CA LEU A 207 -18.23 -0.46 11.50
C LEU A 207 -16.71 -0.30 11.44
N GLY A 208 -16.17 0.73 12.09
CA GLY A 208 -14.73 0.93 12.21
C GLY A 208 -14.05 -0.23 12.93
N ALA A 209 -14.61 -0.71 14.03
CA ALA A 209 -14.10 -1.85 14.78
C ALA A 209 -14.11 -3.15 13.93
N LEU A 210 -15.19 -3.40 13.20
CA LEU A 210 -15.27 -4.54 12.27
C LEU A 210 -14.19 -4.45 11.18
N GLY A 211 -13.95 -3.25 10.65
CA GLY A 211 -12.86 -3.02 9.71
C GLY A 211 -11.48 -3.38 10.28
N VAL A 212 -11.24 -3.09 11.56
CA VAL A 212 -9.99 -3.49 12.24
C VAL A 212 -9.83 -5.01 12.29
N PHE A 213 -10.90 -5.78 12.57
CA PHE A 213 -10.83 -7.25 12.53
C PHE A 213 -10.51 -7.77 11.13
N ILE A 214 -11.06 -7.17 10.09
CA ILE A 214 -10.78 -7.53 8.70
C ILE A 214 -9.31 -7.23 8.36
N LEU A 215 -8.79 -6.06 8.76
CA LEU A 215 -7.38 -5.73 8.60
C LEU A 215 -6.48 -6.73 9.33
N TRP A 216 -6.82 -7.07 10.56
CA TRP A 216 -6.06 -8.04 11.36
C TRP A 216 -6.02 -9.41 10.68
N PHE A 217 -7.14 -9.89 10.19
CA PHE A 217 -7.19 -11.13 9.43
C PHE A 217 -6.31 -11.07 8.16
N GLY A 218 -6.37 -9.98 7.42
CA GLY A 218 -5.55 -9.77 6.23
C GLY A 218 -4.04 -9.73 6.51
N TRP A 219 -3.64 -9.28 7.71
CA TRP A 219 -2.22 -9.26 8.10
C TRP A 219 -1.59 -10.65 8.23
N TYR A 220 -2.36 -11.72 8.39
CA TYR A 220 -1.81 -13.07 8.34
C TYR A 220 -1.21 -13.39 6.96
N GLY A 221 -1.78 -12.89 5.88
CA GLY A 221 -1.20 -13.02 4.54
C GLY A 221 0.12 -12.26 4.36
N ARG A 222 0.28 -11.14 5.06
CA ARG A 222 1.50 -10.34 5.04
C ARG A 222 2.62 -10.95 5.89
N SER A 223 2.28 -11.56 7.02
CA SER A 223 3.24 -12.13 7.97
C SER A 223 3.77 -13.49 7.52
N GLU A 224 3.27 -14.05 6.44
CA GLU A 224 3.63 -15.38 5.96
C GLU A 224 4.99 -15.45 5.25
N GLU A 225 5.55 -14.33 4.82
CA GLU A 225 6.95 -14.25 4.44
C GLU A 225 7.91 -14.77 5.55
N ARG A 226 7.48 -14.82 6.81
CA ARG A 226 8.26 -15.39 7.92
C ARG A 226 8.65 -16.85 7.71
N ARG A 227 7.91 -17.63 6.94
CA ARG A 227 8.25 -19.03 6.66
C ARG A 227 9.38 -19.19 5.64
N VAL A 228 9.57 -18.22 4.79
CA VAL A 228 10.67 -18.21 3.81
C VAL A 228 12.02 -17.96 4.49
N GLY A 229 12.01 -17.29 5.64
CA GLY A 229 13.22 -16.96 6.38
C GLY A 229 13.82 -18.08 7.21
N LYS A 230 14.26 -19.17 6.59
CA LYS A 230 15.35 -19.99 7.19
C LYS A 230 16.57 -19.13 7.50
N GLU A 231 16.72 -18.00 6.83
CA GLU A 231 17.80 -17.04 7.03
C GLU A 231 17.71 -16.24 8.34
N CYS A 232 16.52 -16.05 8.90
CA CYS A 232 16.36 -15.38 10.20
C CYS A 232 16.82 -16.22 11.40
N ARG A 233 16.93 -17.54 11.24
CA ARG A 233 17.42 -18.43 12.30
C ARG A 233 18.95 -18.52 12.40
N SER A 234 19.68 -18.07 11.39
CA SER A 234 21.14 -18.16 11.36
C SER A 234 21.86 -16.89 11.86
N ARG A 235 21.13 -15.86 12.29
CA ARG A 235 21.71 -14.56 12.72
C ARG A 235 21.36 -14.13 14.14
N TRP A 236 20.79 -15.05 14.97
CA TRP A 236 20.60 -14.84 16.39
C TRP A 236 21.28 -15.95 17.20
#